data_9dc434b1c94a7ad34d999af6bd167bc8
#
_entry.id   9dc434b1c94a7ad34d999af6bd167bc8
#
_cell.length_a   1.000
_cell.length_b   1.000
_cell.length_c   1.000
_cell.angle_alpha   90.00
_cell.angle_beta   90.00
_cell.angle_gamma   90.00
#
_symmetry.space_group_name_H-M   'P 1'
#
loop_
_entity.id
_entity.type
_entity.pdbx_description
1 polymer ?
#
loop_
_entity_poly.entity_id
_entity_poly.type
_entity_poly.pdbx_seq_one_letter_code
_entity_poly.pdbx_strand_id
1 'polypeptide(L)'
;MTIDLGLTHIALPVTDLDRSIQFYAVYAQMQVIHRRIDTETGVAVVWLSDRTRPFVIVLIQTSSVQSVLSPLAHLGVGCQSREFIDALCDKAKQEGVLLQEPKDSGYPIGYWAFLRDPDGHTLELSYGQEIGLTVEQTP
;
A
#
# COMPACT_ATOMS: atom_id res chain seq x y z
N MET A 1 -16.84 19.40 -11.79
CA MET A 1 -16.15 18.08 -11.87
C MET A 1 -14.68 18.30 -12.17
N THR A 2 -13.82 17.69 -11.39
CA THR A 2 -12.38 17.68 -11.66
C THR A 2 -12.04 16.46 -12.51
N ILE A 3 -11.02 16.61 -13.37
CA ILE A 3 -10.49 15.52 -14.18
C ILE A 3 -9.23 15.01 -13.49
N ASP A 4 -9.17 13.70 -13.30
CA ASP A 4 -7.98 13.06 -12.73
C ASP A 4 -6.87 13.06 -13.77
N LEU A 5 -5.70 13.56 -13.39
CA LEU A 5 -4.51 13.59 -14.22
C LEU A 5 -3.36 12.88 -13.51
N GLY A 6 -2.42 12.37 -14.29
CA GLY A 6 -1.26 11.67 -13.77
C GLY A 6 -1.59 10.24 -13.35
N LEU A 7 -0.83 9.71 -12.41
CA LEU A 7 -1.05 8.35 -11.91
C LEU A 7 -2.33 8.29 -11.08
N THR A 8 -3.24 7.39 -11.43
CA THR A 8 -4.55 7.26 -10.78
C THR A 8 -4.67 6.00 -9.93
N HIS A 9 -3.97 4.93 -10.27
CA HIS A 9 -4.13 3.68 -9.54
C HIS A 9 -2.99 2.70 -9.80
N ILE A 10 -2.92 1.70 -8.93
CA ILE A 10 -2.21 0.45 -9.16
C ILE A 10 -3.20 -0.70 -8.95
N ALA A 11 -3.15 -1.70 -9.80
CA ALA A 11 -4.00 -2.89 -9.67
C ALA A 11 -3.19 -4.05 -9.11
N LEU A 12 -3.73 -4.72 -8.10
CA LEU A 12 -3.11 -5.87 -7.45
C LEU A 12 -4.07 -7.07 -7.50
N PRO A 13 -3.60 -8.23 -7.99
CA PRO A 13 -4.35 -9.47 -7.83
C PRO A 13 -4.29 -9.92 -6.36
N VAL A 14 -5.43 -10.39 -5.84
CA VAL A 14 -5.55 -10.90 -4.47
C VAL A 14 -6.42 -12.14 -4.45
N THR A 15 -6.19 -13.05 -3.51
CA THR A 15 -6.99 -14.29 -3.41
C THR A 15 -8.17 -14.15 -2.46
N ASP A 16 -8.06 -13.28 -1.46
CA ASP A 16 -9.10 -13.07 -0.45
C ASP A 16 -9.26 -11.57 -0.21
N LEU A 17 -10.30 -10.97 -0.81
CA LEU A 17 -10.54 -9.53 -0.72
C LEU A 17 -10.65 -9.04 0.74
N ASP A 18 -11.38 -9.78 1.58
CA ASP A 18 -11.62 -9.33 2.96
C ASP A 18 -10.32 -9.28 3.77
N ARG A 19 -9.44 -10.25 3.59
CA ARG A 19 -8.13 -10.26 4.25
C ARG A 19 -7.25 -9.12 3.75
N SER A 20 -7.25 -8.86 2.45
CA SER A 20 -6.47 -7.77 1.87
C SER A 20 -7.02 -6.41 2.30
N ILE A 21 -8.35 -6.23 2.29
CA ILE A 21 -8.98 -5.00 2.79
C ILE A 21 -8.57 -4.73 4.24
N GLN A 22 -8.63 -5.76 5.08
CA GLN A 22 -8.25 -5.64 6.50
C GLN A 22 -6.77 -5.27 6.65
N PHE A 23 -5.89 -5.89 5.88
CA PHE A 23 -4.46 -5.60 5.91
C PHE A 23 -4.18 -4.12 5.58
N TYR A 24 -4.74 -3.63 4.47
CA TYR A 24 -4.49 -2.25 4.05
C TYR A 24 -5.22 -1.23 4.92
N ALA A 25 -6.33 -1.60 5.57
CA ALA A 25 -6.96 -0.73 6.56
C ALA A 25 -6.07 -0.53 7.79
N VAL A 26 -5.46 -1.60 8.29
CA VAL A 26 -4.61 -1.56 9.48
C VAL A 26 -3.24 -0.93 9.19
N TYR A 27 -2.57 -1.38 8.13
CA TYR A 27 -1.17 -1.01 7.91
C TYR A 27 -0.97 0.20 7.00
N ALA A 28 -1.95 0.53 6.16
CA ALA A 28 -1.85 1.64 5.22
C ALA A 28 -2.94 2.69 5.40
N GLN A 29 -3.80 2.56 6.41
CA GLN A 29 -4.87 3.51 6.72
C GLN A 29 -5.82 3.72 5.55
N MET A 30 -6.10 2.67 4.79
CA MET A 30 -6.96 2.73 3.61
C MET A 30 -8.38 2.26 3.90
N GLN A 31 -9.32 2.81 3.15
CA GLN A 31 -10.74 2.50 3.23
C GLN A 31 -11.26 2.09 1.86
N VAL A 32 -12.27 1.24 1.85
CA VAL A 32 -13.00 0.90 0.62
C VAL A 32 -13.81 2.13 0.18
N ILE A 33 -13.56 2.60 -1.05
CA ILE A 33 -14.33 3.71 -1.64
C ILE A 33 -15.19 3.25 -2.82
N HIS A 34 -14.96 2.05 -3.33
CA HIS A 34 -15.76 1.45 -4.40
C HIS A 34 -15.65 -0.06 -4.33
N ARG A 35 -16.77 -0.75 -4.58
CA ARG A 35 -16.82 -2.21 -4.67
C ARG A 35 -17.82 -2.59 -5.73
N ARG A 36 -17.45 -3.53 -6.59
CA ARG A 36 -18.35 -4.06 -7.61
C ARG A 36 -17.99 -5.50 -7.97
N ILE A 37 -18.91 -6.16 -8.64
CA ILE A 37 -18.63 -7.38 -9.40
C ILE A 37 -18.70 -6.98 -10.86
N ASP A 38 -17.62 -7.21 -11.59
CA ASP A 38 -17.54 -6.92 -13.00
C ASP A 38 -18.52 -7.82 -13.75
N THR A 39 -19.45 -7.23 -14.50
CA THR A 39 -20.51 -7.97 -15.16
C THR A 39 -20.01 -8.85 -16.31
N GLU A 40 -18.91 -8.49 -16.95
CA GLU A 40 -18.34 -9.27 -18.05
C GLU A 40 -17.56 -10.48 -17.55
N THR A 41 -16.81 -10.33 -16.48
CA THR A 41 -15.90 -11.37 -15.98
C THR A 41 -16.43 -12.11 -14.77
N GLY A 42 -17.39 -11.54 -14.04
CA GLY A 42 -17.86 -12.07 -12.74
C GLY A 42 -16.87 -11.86 -11.61
N VAL A 43 -15.81 -11.08 -11.82
CA VAL A 43 -14.73 -10.87 -10.87
C VAL A 43 -15.08 -9.75 -9.91
N ALA A 44 -14.83 -9.96 -8.62
CA ALA A 44 -15.01 -8.94 -7.59
C ALA A 44 -13.81 -7.98 -7.60
N VAL A 45 -14.10 -6.68 -7.57
CA VAL A 45 -13.12 -5.60 -7.61
C VAL A 45 -13.41 -4.62 -6.49
N VAL A 46 -12.37 -4.17 -5.80
CA VAL A 46 -12.45 -3.20 -4.71
C VAL A 46 -11.43 -2.10 -4.94
N TRP A 47 -11.81 -0.86 -4.68
CA TRP A 47 -10.89 0.28 -4.69
C TRP A 47 -10.65 0.73 -3.26
N LEU A 48 -9.38 0.83 -2.87
CA LEU A 48 -8.94 1.33 -1.58
C LEU A 48 -8.30 2.70 -1.73
N SER A 49 -8.55 3.60 -0.79
CA SER A 49 -7.96 4.94 -0.77
C SER A 49 -7.64 5.36 0.66
N ASP A 50 -6.53 6.07 0.84
CA ASP A 50 -6.22 6.77 2.10
C ASP A 50 -6.79 8.19 2.13
N ARG A 51 -7.46 8.62 1.04
CA ARG A 51 -8.11 9.93 0.86
C ARG A 51 -7.16 11.12 0.90
N THR A 52 -5.86 10.88 0.74
CA THR A 52 -4.87 11.97 0.74
C THR A 52 -4.67 12.58 -0.66
N ARG A 53 -5.02 11.84 -1.70
CA ARG A 53 -4.88 12.25 -3.10
C ARG A 53 -5.78 11.41 -3.99
N PRO A 54 -6.02 11.82 -5.25
CA PRO A 54 -6.86 11.06 -6.19
C PRO A 54 -6.10 9.83 -6.73
N PHE A 55 -5.85 8.85 -5.86
CA PHE A 55 -5.14 7.63 -6.19
C PHE A 55 -5.75 6.46 -5.41
N VAL A 56 -5.88 5.31 -6.08
CA VAL A 56 -6.45 4.11 -5.45
C VAL A 56 -5.58 2.89 -5.69
N ILE A 57 -5.66 1.94 -4.77
CA ILE A 57 -5.24 0.56 -5.02
C ILE A 57 -6.49 -0.19 -5.47
N VAL A 58 -6.42 -0.80 -6.65
CA VAL A 58 -7.49 -1.64 -7.19
C VAL A 58 -7.18 -3.08 -6.84
N LEU A 59 -7.99 -3.69 -5.99
CA LEU A 59 -7.85 -5.10 -5.66
C LEU A 59 -8.75 -5.91 -6.58
N ILE A 60 -8.18 -6.90 -7.28
CA ILE A 60 -8.89 -7.76 -8.23
C ILE A 60 -8.81 -9.19 -7.70
N GLN A 61 -9.95 -9.78 -7.36
CA GLN A 61 -9.96 -11.13 -6.82
C GLN A 61 -9.65 -12.17 -7.90
N THR A 62 -8.71 -13.06 -7.58
CA THR A 62 -8.30 -14.16 -8.47
C THR A 62 -8.23 -15.47 -7.67
N SER A 63 -8.17 -16.59 -8.38
CA SER A 63 -7.99 -17.89 -7.72
C SER A 63 -6.55 -18.10 -7.23
N SER A 64 -5.57 -17.45 -7.87
CA SER A 64 -4.17 -17.52 -7.47
C SER A 64 -3.44 -16.27 -7.94
N VAL A 65 -2.42 -15.85 -7.20
CA VAL A 65 -1.58 -14.71 -7.56
C VAL A 65 -0.29 -15.23 -8.18
N GLN A 66 -0.08 -14.91 -9.46
CA GLN A 66 1.09 -15.33 -10.22
C GLN A 66 2.23 -14.32 -10.15
N SER A 67 1.90 -13.03 -10.04
CA SER A 67 2.87 -11.95 -9.99
C SER A 67 2.67 -11.14 -8.72
N VAL A 68 3.70 -11.07 -7.88
CA VAL A 68 3.67 -10.31 -6.64
C VAL A 68 4.64 -9.13 -6.71
N LEU A 69 4.31 -8.06 -6.01
CA LEU A 69 5.26 -6.98 -5.73
C LEU A 69 6.17 -7.44 -4.59
N SER A 70 7.43 -7.83 -4.89
CA SER A 70 8.30 -8.43 -3.87
C SER A 70 9.77 -8.42 -4.26
N PRO A 71 10.64 -7.99 -3.36
CA PRO A 71 10.55 -6.76 -2.57
C PRO A 71 11.05 -5.54 -3.33
N LEU A 72 11.74 -5.74 -4.51
CA LEU A 72 12.18 -4.62 -5.34
C LEU A 72 10.99 -3.84 -5.90
N ALA A 73 9.94 -4.56 -6.30
CA ALA A 73 8.66 -3.94 -6.64
C ALA A 73 7.81 -3.89 -5.37
N HIS A 74 7.34 -2.72 -4.98
CA HIS A 74 6.56 -2.56 -3.76
C HIS A 74 5.68 -1.31 -3.82
N LEU A 75 4.69 -1.26 -2.92
CA LEU A 75 3.93 -0.05 -2.65
C LEU A 75 4.55 0.67 -1.47
N GLY A 76 4.55 2.00 -1.49
CA GLY A 76 5.02 2.79 -0.37
C GLY A 76 3.94 3.74 0.14
N VAL A 77 3.78 3.82 1.47
CA VAL A 77 2.89 4.78 2.12
C VAL A 77 3.67 5.60 3.13
N GLY A 78 3.38 6.90 3.18
CA GLY A 78 3.94 7.79 4.18
C GLY A 78 3.16 7.68 5.49
N CYS A 79 3.88 7.60 6.60
CA CYS A 79 3.32 7.52 7.94
C CYS A 79 3.57 8.82 8.70
N GLN A 80 2.82 9.04 9.77
CA GLN A 80 2.85 10.32 10.50
C GLN A 80 4.06 10.47 11.42
N SER A 81 4.71 9.37 11.83
CA SER A 81 5.86 9.40 12.75
C SER A 81 6.62 8.09 12.74
N ARG A 82 7.85 8.12 13.27
CA ARG A 82 8.63 6.89 13.50
C ARG A 82 7.94 5.98 14.50
N GLU A 83 7.38 6.53 15.56
CA GLU A 83 6.70 5.79 16.61
C GLU A 83 5.49 5.04 16.03
N PHE A 84 4.78 5.65 15.08
CA PHE A 84 3.67 5.01 14.39
C PHE A 84 4.15 3.79 13.59
N ILE A 85 5.26 3.94 12.85
CA ILE A 85 5.88 2.81 12.12
C ILE A 85 6.31 1.71 13.09
N ASP A 86 6.97 2.07 14.20
CA ASP A 86 7.42 1.09 15.18
C ASP A 86 6.27 0.28 15.74
N ALA A 87 5.16 0.94 16.08
CA ALA A 87 3.97 0.27 16.60
C ALA A 87 3.36 -0.70 15.58
N LEU A 88 3.25 -0.28 14.30
CA LEU A 88 2.76 -1.15 13.23
C LEU A 88 3.70 -2.32 12.99
N CYS A 89 5.01 -2.10 13.05
CA CYS A 89 6.00 -3.17 12.87
C CYS A 89 5.97 -4.19 14.02
N ASP A 90 5.73 -3.74 15.26
CA ASP A 90 5.53 -4.65 16.39
C ASP A 90 4.32 -5.55 16.16
N LYS A 91 3.22 -4.97 15.70
CA LYS A 91 2.01 -5.73 15.33
C LYS A 91 2.31 -6.70 14.18
N ALA A 92 2.96 -6.21 13.13
CA ALA A 92 3.31 -7.03 11.96
C ALA A 92 4.21 -8.19 12.34
N LYS A 93 5.15 -7.97 13.25
CA LYS A 93 6.04 -9.02 13.75
C LYS A 93 5.25 -10.11 14.48
N GLN A 94 4.30 -9.72 15.33
CA GLN A 94 3.42 -10.66 16.02
C GLN A 94 2.56 -11.45 15.04
N GLU A 95 2.15 -10.85 13.93
CA GLU A 95 1.34 -11.48 12.90
C GLU A 95 2.17 -12.26 11.86
N GLY A 96 3.50 -12.20 11.96
CA GLY A 96 4.38 -12.90 11.04
C GLY A 96 4.49 -12.29 9.65
N VAL A 97 4.20 -11.00 9.51
CA VAL A 97 4.18 -10.31 8.20
C VAL A 97 5.24 -9.21 8.07
N LEU A 98 6.12 -9.05 9.05
CA LEU A 98 7.23 -8.11 8.96
C LEU A 98 8.37 -8.70 8.13
N LEU A 99 8.76 -8.03 7.04
CA LEU A 99 9.86 -8.46 6.18
C LEU A 99 11.17 -7.78 6.52
N GLN A 100 11.12 -6.48 6.80
CA GLN A 100 12.28 -5.67 7.12
C GLN A 100 11.97 -4.80 8.33
N GLU A 101 12.76 -4.94 9.38
CA GLU A 101 12.70 -4.09 10.57
C GLU A 101 12.92 -2.62 10.20
N PRO A 102 12.36 -1.67 10.96
CA PRO A 102 12.58 -0.25 10.67
C PRO A 102 14.06 0.11 10.58
N LYS A 103 14.40 0.92 9.59
CA LYS A 103 15.76 1.35 9.29
C LYS A 103 15.74 2.80 8.83
N ASP A 104 16.69 3.59 9.30
CA ASP A 104 16.89 4.96 8.83
C ASP A 104 17.97 4.96 7.76
N SER A 105 17.61 5.32 6.53
CA SER A 105 18.54 5.41 5.40
C SER A 105 18.94 6.86 5.07
N GLY A 106 18.54 7.80 5.90
CA GLY A 106 18.88 9.22 5.72
C GLY A 106 18.10 9.90 4.61
N TYR A 107 18.40 11.17 4.38
CA TYR A 107 17.76 11.98 3.34
C TYR A 107 18.13 11.46 1.94
N PRO A 108 17.20 11.37 0.96
CA PRO A 108 15.77 11.69 1.07
C PRO A 108 14.87 10.48 1.39
N ILE A 109 15.45 9.35 1.73
CA ILE A 109 14.74 8.08 1.89
C ILE A 109 13.99 8.02 3.23
N GLY A 110 14.65 8.41 4.32
CA GLY A 110 14.05 8.49 5.64
C GLY A 110 14.02 7.15 6.37
N TYR A 111 13.06 7.03 7.27
CA TYR A 111 12.84 5.89 8.15
C TYR A 111 11.78 4.97 7.51
N TRP A 112 12.08 3.69 7.33
CA TRP A 112 11.21 2.80 6.56
C TRP A 112 11.28 1.35 7.03
N ALA A 113 10.25 0.60 6.70
CA ALA A 113 10.14 -0.82 6.96
C ALA A 113 9.36 -1.49 5.84
N PHE A 114 9.51 -2.81 5.69
CA PHE A 114 8.74 -3.61 4.73
C PHE A 114 7.85 -4.61 5.44
N LEU A 115 6.61 -4.71 4.96
CA LEU A 115 5.62 -5.70 5.38
C LEU A 115 5.18 -6.52 4.17
N ARG A 116 4.68 -7.72 4.43
CA ARG A 116 4.12 -8.59 3.40
C ARG A 116 2.60 -8.65 3.56
N ASP A 117 1.86 -8.36 2.49
CA ASP A 117 0.41 -8.50 2.50
C ASP A 117 -0.02 -9.97 2.45
N PRO A 118 -1.32 -10.30 2.54
CA PRO A 118 -1.77 -11.70 2.56
C PRO A 118 -1.39 -12.53 1.34
N ASP A 119 -1.14 -11.90 0.19
CA ASP A 119 -0.77 -12.58 -1.06
C ASP A 119 0.72 -12.49 -1.39
N GLY A 120 1.51 -11.84 -0.55
CA GLY A 120 2.95 -11.71 -0.75
C GLY A 120 3.40 -10.39 -1.36
N HIS A 121 2.50 -9.45 -1.62
CA HIS A 121 2.89 -8.10 -2.08
C HIS A 121 3.60 -7.36 -0.95
N THR A 122 4.66 -6.65 -1.29
CA THR A 122 5.44 -5.87 -0.32
C THR A 122 4.86 -4.46 -0.16
N LEU A 123 4.64 -4.07 1.08
CA LEU A 123 4.24 -2.72 1.48
C LEU A 123 5.39 -2.08 2.25
N GLU A 124 5.83 -0.89 1.81
CA GLU A 124 6.77 -0.08 2.57
C GLU A 124 6.01 0.93 3.41
N LEU A 125 6.37 0.99 4.69
CA LEU A 125 5.95 2.09 5.58
C LEU A 125 7.13 3.05 5.66
N SER A 126 6.91 4.35 5.46
CA SER A 126 7.99 5.34 5.50
C SER A 126 7.61 6.58 6.28
N TYR A 127 8.61 7.20 6.90
CA TYR A 127 8.48 8.50 7.53
C TYR A 127 9.70 9.36 7.17
N GLY A 128 9.45 10.60 6.79
CA GLY A 128 10.52 11.50 6.41
C GLY A 128 11.10 11.24 5.03
N GLN A 129 10.39 10.50 4.20
CA GLN A 129 10.75 10.35 2.79
C GLN A 129 10.32 11.62 2.05
N GLU A 130 11.30 12.36 1.52
CA GLU A 130 11.11 13.73 1.04
C GLU A 130 10.66 13.77 -0.43
N ILE A 131 9.57 13.05 -0.75
CA ILE A 131 9.04 12.98 -2.12
C ILE A 131 8.50 14.33 -2.56
N GLY A 132 7.59 14.94 -1.79
CA GLY A 132 6.95 16.21 -2.13
C GLY A 132 7.96 17.32 -2.28
N LEU A 133 8.87 17.45 -1.33
CA LEU A 133 9.91 18.47 -1.35
C LEU A 133 10.85 18.29 -2.53
N THR A 134 11.25 17.06 -2.81
CA THR A 134 12.14 16.76 -3.94
C THR A 134 11.48 17.11 -5.27
N VAL A 135 10.19 16.75 -5.43
CA VAL A 135 9.43 17.10 -6.64
C VAL A 135 9.33 18.61 -6.81
N GLU A 136 9.04 19.34 -5.73
CA GLU A 136 8.93 20.81 -5.78
C GLU A 136 10.26 21.50 -6.13
N GLN A 137 11.38 20.96 -5.66
CA GLN A 137 12.70 21.57 -5.87
C GLN A 137 13.31 21.24 -7.23
N THR A 138 12.75 20.28 -7.96
CA THR A 138 13.26 19.89 -9.27
C THR A 138 12.60 20.72 -10.37
N PRO A 139 13.38 21.41 -11.24
CA PRO A 139 12.83 22.24 -12.33
C PRO A 139 12.04 21.42 -13.36
#